data_865329000153e199755e2fc3015c2dfa
#
_entry.id   865329000153e199755e2fc3015c2dfa
#
_cell.length_a   1.000
_cell.length_b   1.000
_cell.length_c   1.000
_cell.angle_alpha   90.00
_cell.angle_beta   90.00
_cell.angle_gamma   90.00
#
_symmetry.space_group_name_H-M   'P 1'
#
loop_
_entity.id
_entity.type
_entity.pdbx_description
1 polymer ?
#
loop_
_entity_poly.entity_id
_entity_poly.type
_entity_poly.pdbx_seq_one_letter_code
_entity_poly.pdbx_strand_id
1 'polypeptide(L)'
;LAYVIYTSGSTGKPKGAGNRHSALTNRLCWMQQAYGLSGDDTVLQKTPFSFDVSVWEFFWPLMTGARLAVAGPGDHRDPQKLVQLITEHQVTTLHFVPSMLQAFLQDDSSERCTGLTRIICSGEALQVDTQQQVFARLPGARLYNLYGPTEAAIDVTHWTCREEQAHTVPIGQPIANLS
;
A
#
# COMPACT_ATOMS: atom_id res chain seq x y z
N LEU A 1 9.28 10.54 -19.17
CA LEU A 1 9.36 9.83 -17.89
C LEU A 1 8.61 10.59 -16.82
N ALA A 2 7.88 9.87 -15.92
CA ALA A 2 7.30 10.43 -14.71
C ALA A 2 8.32 10.33 -13.55
N TYR A 3 8.91 9.13 -13.39
CA TYR A 3 9.91 8.87 -12.36
C TYR A 3 10.91 7.79 -12.81
N VAL A 4 12.02 7.70 -12.09
CA VAL A 4 13.02 6.63 -12.21
C VAL A 4 13.35 6.13 -10.81
N ILE A 5 13.23 4.82 -10.60
CA ILE A 5 13.62 4.17 -9.34
C ILE A 5 14.68 3.11 -9.64
N TYR A 6 15.72 3.06 -8.83
CA TYR A 6 16.79 2.10 -8.99
C TYR A 6 16.48 0.79 -8.26
N THR A 7 16.59 -0.32 -8.97
CA THR A 7 16.45 -1.68 -8.44
C THR A 7 17.80 -2.39 -8.40
N SER A 8 17.92 -3.41 -7.55
CA SER A 8 19.10 -4.27 -7.52
C SER A 8 19.18 -5.07 -8.83
N GLY A 9 20.17 -4.78 -9.67
CA GLY A 9 20.39 -5.53 -10.90
C GLY A 9 20.98 -6.92 -10.64
N SER A 10 20.57 -7.92 -11.41
CA SER A 10 21.10 -9.29 -11.37
C SER A 10 22.62 -9.39 -11.59
N THR A 11 23.23 -8.35 -12.15
CA THR A 11 24.69 -8.23 -12.38
C THR A 11 25.42 -7.49 -11.27
N GLY A 12 24.74 -7.18 -10.14
CA GLY A 12 25.30 -6.43 -9.02
C GLY A 12 25.37 -4.92 -9.22
N LYS A 13 25.01 -4.40 -10.41
CA LYS A 13 24.91 -2.96 -10.67
C LYS A 13 23.45 -2.53 -10.61
N PRO A 14 23.10 -1.45 -9.87
CA PRO A 14 21.74 -0.93 -9.85
C PRO A 14 21.25 -0.57 -11.26
N LYS A 15 19.98 -0.90 -11.54
CA LYS A 15 19.30 -0.57 -12.80
C LYS A 15 18.19 0.42 -12.53
N GLY A 16 18.12 1.52 -13.30
CA GLY A 16 17.04 2.50 -13.22
C GLY A 16 15.82 2.03 -14.00
N ALA A 17 14.73 1.74 -13.29
CA ALA A 17 13.42 1.47 -13.89
C ALA A 17 12.69 2.80 -14.11
N GLY A 18 12.45 3.14 -15.38
CA GLY A 18 11.81 4.41 -15.78
C GLY A 18 10.37 4.21 -16.19
N ASN A 19 9.44 4.88 -15.52
CA ASN A 19 8.01 4.81 -15.80
C ASN A 19 7.49 6.09 -16.46
N ARG A 20 6.53 5.94 -17.39
CA ARG A 20 5.93 7.03 -18.15
C ARG A 20 4.75 7.64 -17.39
N HIS A 21 4.44 8.92 -17.67
CA HIS A 21 3.24 9.58 -17.14
C HIS A 21 1.96 8.81 -17.47
N SER A 22 1.83 8.25 -18.67
CA SER A 22 0.64 7.47 -19.07
C SER A 22 0.44 6.23 -18.20
N ALA A 23 1.52 5.51 -17.87
CA ALA A 23 1.45 4.34 -16.99
C ALA A 23 1.04 4.72 -15.55
N LEU A 24 1.65 5.77 -15.01
CA LEU A 24 1.28 6.29 -13.70
C LEU A 24 -0.18 6.78 -13.68
N THR A 25 -0.62 7.53 -14.69
CA THR A 25 -2.01 8.00 -14.81
C THR A 25 -2.98 6.82 -14.85
N ASN A 26 -2.70 5.79 -15.67
CA ASN A 26 -3.51 4.58 -15.73
C ASN A 26 -3.63 3.92 -14.35
N ARG A 27 -2.51 3.75 -13.65
CA ARG A 27 -2.44 3.14 -12.31
C ARG A 27 -3.27 3.92 -11.29
N LEU A 28 -3.12 5.24 -11.23
CA LEU A 28 -3.84 6.09 -10.27
C LEU A 28 -5.34 6.21 -10.60
N CYS A 29 -5.72 6.32 -11.86
CA CYS A 29 -7.12 6.35 -12.28
C CYS A 29 -7.82 5.02 -11.97
N TRP A 30 -7.18 3.88 -12.26
CA TRP A 30 -7.67 2.58 -11.88
C TRP A 30 -7.85 2.46 -10.36
N MET A 31 -6.85 2.87 -9.57
CA MET A 31 -6.89 2.83 -8.13
C MET A 31 -8.05 3.66 -7.56
N GLN A 32 -8.30 4.81 -8.16
CA GLN A 32 -9.44 5.66 -7.80
C GLN A 32 -10.78 4.98 -8.09
N GLN A 33 -10.92 4.33 -9.25
CA GLN A 33 -12.14 3.59 -9.60
C GLN A 33 -12.36 2.38 -8.70
N ALA A 34 -11.30 1.66 -8.35
CA ALA A 34 -11.37 0.44 -7.54
C ALA A 34 -11.61 0.70 -6.05
N TYR A 35 -11.02 1.76 -5.50
CA TYR A 35 -10.97 1.97 -4.05
C TYR A 35 -11.64 3.25 -3.56
N GLY A 36 -11.88 4.22 -4.41
CA GLY A 36 -12.73 5.39 -4.15
C GLY A 36 -12.26 6.27 -3.00
N LEU A 37 -11.07 6.85 -3.10
CA LEU A 37 -10.59 7.85 -2.13
C LEU A 37 -11.39 9.15 -2.28
N SER A 38 -11.67 9.82 -1.17
CA SER A 38 -12.42 11.08 -1.11
C SER A 38 -11.71 12.16 -0.28
N GLY A 39 -12.23 13.36 -0.28
CA GLY A 39 -11.72 14.46 0.54
C GLY A 39 -11.80 14.23 2.05
N ASP A 40 -12.60 13.28 2.50
CA ASP A 40 -12.72 12.90 3.92
C ASP A 40 -11.63 11.91 4.35
N ASP A 41 -10.92 11.32 3.40
CA ASP A 41 -9.87 10.34 3.66
C ASP A 41 -8.53 11.01 4.01
N THR A 42 -7.69 10.26 4.71
CA THR A 42 -6.29 10.60 4.97
C THR A 42 -5.41 9.43 4.57
N VAL A 43 -4.45 9.68 3.68
CA VAL A 43 -3.41 8.71 3.30
C VAL A 43 -2.16 8.98 4.12
N LEU A 44 -1.56 7.93 4.69
CA LEU A 44 -0.24 8.03 5.32
C LEU A 44 0.85 7.75 4.30
N GLN A 45 1.67 8.76 4.00
CA GLN A 45 2.91 8.59 3.27
C GLN A 45 4.02 8.19 4.24
N LYS A 46 4.50 6.97 4.14
CA LYS A 46 5.57 6.42 4.99
C LYS A 46 6.59 5.59 4.22
N THR A 47 6.26 5.18 3.00
CA THR A 47 7.17 4.39 2.17
C THR A 47 8.32 5.27 1.71
N PRO A 48 9.59 4.86 1.89
CA PRO A 48 10.71 5.60 1.33
C PRO A 48 10.55 5.78 -0.18
N PHE A 49 10.82 7.00 -0.69
CA PHE A 49 10.65 7.30 -2.13
C PHE A 49 11.70 6.65 -3.04
N SER A 50 12.58 5.81 -2.50
CA SER A 50 13.34 4.82 -3.27
C SER A 50 12.53 3.61 -3.70
N PHE A 51 11.29 3.45 -3.21
CA PHE A 51 10.32 2.44 -3.61
C PHE A 51 9.14 3.10 -4.33
N ASP A 52 8.68 2.49 -5.42
CA ASP A 52 7.65 3.03 -6.31
C ASP A 52 6.25 3.13 -5.70
N VAL A 53 5.97 2.34 -4.67
CA VAL A 53 4.74 2.48 -3.86
C VAL A 53 4.57 3.91 -3.32
N SER A 54 5.67 4.59 -2.94
CA SER A 54 5.61 5.98 -2.47
C SER A 54 4.95 6.92 -3.49
N VAL A 55 5.03 6.61 -4.76
CA VAL A 55 4.48 7.44 -5.83
C VAL A 55 2.96 7.57 -5.71
N TRP A 56 2.25 6.46 -5.47
CA TRP A 56 0.80 6.57 -5.27
C TRP A 56 0.46 7.15 -3.88
N GLU A 57 1.26 6.91 -2.85
CA GLU A 57 1.06 7.53 -1.54
C GLU A 57 1.06 9.06 -1.64
N PHE A 58 1.91 9.64 -2.51
CA PHE A 58 1.92 11.09 -2.76
C PHE A 58 0.79 11.55 -3.68
N PHE A 59 0.64 10.93 -4.84
CA PHE A 59 -0.17 11.51 -5.91
C PHE A 59 -1.65 11.18 -5.83
N TRP A 60 -2.03 10.01 -5.31
CA TRP A 60 -3.43 9.63 -5.22
C TRP A 60 -4.25 10.54 -4.29
N PRO A 61 -3.84 10.84 -3.04
CA PRO A 61 -4.57 11.79 -2.21
C PRO A 61 -4.63 13.19 -2.83
N LEU A 62 -3.55 13.69 -3.41
CA LEU A 62 -3.53 15.00 -4.05
C LEU A 62 -4.46 15.08 -5.27
N MET A 63 -4.60 14.01 -6.03
CA MET A 63 -5.52 13.93 -7.17
C MET A 63 -6.99 13.98 -6.75
N THR A 64 -7.34 13.50 -5.57
CA THR A 64 -8.71 13.35 -5.09
C THR A 64 -9.14 14.39 -4.06
N GLY A 65 -8.22 15.26 -3.62
CA GLY A 65 -8.46 16.22 -2.55
C GLY A 65 -8.47 15.61 -1.15
N ALA A 66 -7.99 14.37 -1.00
CA ALA A 66 -7.77 13.74 0.30
C ALA A 66 -6.58 14.36 1.04
N ARG A 67 -6.53 14.15 2.34
CA ARG A 67 -5.40 14.60 3.16
C ARG A 67 -4.20 13.67 2.99
N LEU A 68 -3.01 14.26 3.05
CA LEU A 68 -1.75 13.55 3.05
C LEU A 68 -1.05 13.79 4.39
N ALA A 69 -0.94 12.75 5.22
CA ALA A 69 -0.09 12.74 6.41
C ALA A 69 1.27 12.18 6.04
N VAL A 70 2.35 12.83 6.46
CA VAL A 70 3.73 12.42 6.13
C VAL A 70 4.43 11.94 7.40
N ALA A 71 4.89 10.69 7.38
CA ALA A 71 5.69 10.11 8.46
C ALA A 71 7.12 10.66 8.47
N GLY A 72 7.72 10.75 9.64
CA GLY A 72 9.11 11.13 9.79
C GLY A 72 10.06 10.02 9.31
N PRO A 73 11.35 10.38 9.10
CA PRO A 73 12.36 9.40 8.73
C PRO A 73 12.48 8.26 9.75
N GLY A 74 12.25 7.02 9.30
CA GLY A 74 12.35 5.82 10.14
C GLY A 74 11.06 5.40 10.85
N ASP A 75 10.05 6.26 10.94
CA ASP A 75 8.78 5.97 11.62
C ASP A 75 8.07 4.73 11.06
N HIS A 76 8.26 4.44 9.76
CA HIS A 76 7.67 3.28 9.11
C HIS A 76 8.11 1.93 9.68
N ARG A 77 9.20 1.88 10.46
CA ARG A 77 9.76 0.67 11.08
C ARG A 77 9.29 0.44 12.52
N ASP A 78 8.62 1.41 13.09
CA ASP A 78 8.17 1.38 14.49
C ASP A 78 6.65 1.24 14.55
N PRO A 79 6.10 0.06 14.96
CA PRO A 79 4.66 -0.17 15.06
C PRO A 79 3.96 0.83 15.97
N GLN A 80 4.54 1.19 17.13
CA GLN A 80 3.93 2.12 18.08
C GLN A 80 3.87 3.53 17.50
N LYS A 81 4.92 3.93 16.76
CA LYS A 81 4.94 5.22 16.07
C LYS A 81 3.88 5.26 14.95
N LEU A 82 3.71 4.15 14.22
CA LEU A 82 2.64 4.04 13.22
C LEU A 82 1.26 4.16 13.86
N VAL A 83 0.99 3.48 14.98
CA VAL A 83 -0.28 3.62 15.72
C VAL A 83 -0.52 5.07 16.13
N GLN A 84 0.52 5.75 16.66
CA GLN A 84 0.43 7.16 17.01
C GLN A 84 0.03 8.01 15.80
N LEU A 85 0.76 7.90 14.68
CA LEU A 85 0.49 8.66 13.46
C LEU A 85 -0.91 8.38 12.90
N ILE A 86 -1.32 7.11 12.86
CA ILE A 86 -2.65 6.71 12.37
C ILE A 86 -3.76 7.34 13.19
N THR A 87 -3.64 7.32 14.52
CA THR A 87 -4.66 7.85 15.42
C THR A 87 -4.65 9.37 15.43
N GLU A 88 -3.47 10.01 15.49
CA GLU A 88 -3.32 11.47 15.57
C GLU A 88 -3.82 12.16 14.28
N HIS A 89 -3.48 11.60 13.12
CA HIS A 89 -3.86 12.19 11.82
C HIS A 89 -5.15 11.62 11.25
N GLN A 90 -5.83 10.71 11.99
CA GLN A 90 -7.05 10.06 11.52
C GLN A 90 -6.87 9.39 10.15
N VAL A 91 -5.78 8.62 10.01
CA VAL A 91 -5.45 7.94 8.77
C VAL A 91 -6.50 6.89 8.43
N THR A 92 -7.01 6.91 7.21
CA THR A 92 -8.00 5.94 6.70
C THR A 92 -7.38 4.94 5.73
N THR A 93 -6.26 5.30 5.11
CA THR A 93 -5.65 4.52 4.04
C THR A 93 -4.12 4.50 4.18
N LEU A 94 -3.52 3.32 4.16
CA LEU A 94 -2.07 3.17 4.15
C LEU A 94 -1.62 1.89 3.45
N HIS A 95 -0.35 1.89 3.06
CA HIS A 95 0.34 0.73 2.50
C HIS A 95 1.14 -0.02 3.57
N PHE A 96 1.26 -1.33 3.40
CA PHE A 96 2.24 -2.15 4.10
C PHE A 96 2.92 -3.15 3.15
N VAL A 97 4.20 -3.37 3.33
CA VAL A 97 4.82 -4.63 2.94
C VAL A 97 4.34 -5.69 3.93
N PRO A 98 3.94 -6.91 3.49
CA PRO A 98 3.36 -7.93 4.36
C PRO A 98 4.12 -8.24 5.64
N SER A 99 5.45 -8.28 5.61
CA SER A 99 6.27 -8.48 6.82
C SER A 99 6.13 -7.35 7.84
N MET A 100 5.99 -6.10 7.37
CA MET A 100 5.75 -4.94 8.24
C MET A 100 4.31 -4.90 8.77
N LEU A 101 3.33 -5.35 7.98
CA LEU A 101 1.95 -5.51 8.46
C LEU A 101 1.90 -6.53 9.60
N GLN A 102 2.58 -7.65 9.45
CA GLN A 102 2.66 -8.67 10.51
C GLN A 102 3.26 -8.08 11.80
N ALA A 103 4.37 -7.34 11.70
CA ALA A 103 4.98 -6.68 12.85
C ALA A 103 4.05 -5.64 13.50
N PHE A 104 3.31 -4.86 12.69
CA PHE A 104 2.33 -3.90 13.17
C PHE A 104 1.17 -4.58 13.92
N LEU A 105 0.66 -5.70 13.41
CA LEU A 105 -0.43 -6.45 14.03
C LEU A 105 -0.01 -7.19 15.32
N GLN A 106 1.28 -7.46 15.52
CA GLN A 106 1.80 -8.04 16.78
C GLN A 106 1.79 -7.04 17.94
N ASP A 107 1.75 -5.75 17.67
CA ASP A 107 1.58 -4.73 18.70
C ASP A 107 0.10 -4.60 19.06
N ASP A 108 -0.27 -4.86 20.32
CA ASP A 108 -1.66 -4.83 20.79
C ASP A 108 -2.30 -3.44 20.62
N SER A 109 -1.51 -2.38 20.59
CA SER A 109 -2.03 -1.04 20.34
C SER A 109 -2.56 -0.83 18.91
N SER A 110 -2.26 -1.73 17.97
CA SER A 110 -2.78 -1.69 16.59
C SER A 110 -4.31 -1.69 16.52
N GLU A 111 -5.00 -2.33 17.49
CA GLU A 111 -6.46 -2.36 17.58
C GLU A 111 -7.07 -0.97 17.81
N ARG A 112 -6.29 0.01 18.24
CA ARG A 112 -6.73 1.42 18.38
C ARG A 112 -6.91 2.13 17.04
N CYS A 113 -6.37 1.56 15.96
CA CYS A 113 -6.43 2.14 14.61
C CYS A 113 -7.80 1.91 13.93
N THR A 114 -8.89 2.11 14.66
CA THR A 114 -10.28 1.85 14.22
C THR A 114 -10.74 2.73 13.05
N GLY A 115 -10.02 3.82 12.77
CA GLY A 115 -10.29 4.71 11.63
C GLY A 115 -9.80 4.17 10.29
N LEU A 116 -9.00 3.10 10.28
CA LEU A 116 -8.52 2.50 9.04
C LEU A 116 -9.67 1.85 8.26
N THR A 117 -9.81 2.25 7.01
CA THR A 117 -10.81 1.70 6.08
C THR A 117 -10.18 0.93 4.94
N ARG A 118 -8.91 1.21 4.60
CA ARG A 118 -8.17 0.58 3.50
C ARG A 118 -6.73 0.28 3.91
N ILE A 119 -6.35 -0.99 3.87
CA ILE A 119 -4.98 -1.46 4.00
C ILE A 119 -4.57 -2.07 2.67
N ILE A 120 -3.51 -1.55 2.07
CA ILE A 120 -2.99 -2.01 0.79
C ILE A 120 -1.66 -2.70 1.04
N CYS A 121 -1.52 -3.95 0.60
CA CYS A 121 -0.29 -4.73 0.70
C CYS A 121 0.32 -4.95 -0.67
N SER A 122 1.63 -4.82 -0.79
CA SER A 122 2.40 -5.23 -1.96
C SER A 122 3.89 -5.42 -1.63
N GLY A 123 4.67 -5.89 -2.59
CA GLY A 123 6.12 -6.05 -2.47
C GLY A 123 6.58 -7.41 -1.94
N GLU A 124 5.75 -8.16 -1.25
CA GLU A 124 6.01 -9.51 -0.75
C GLU A 124 4.74 -10.37 -0.84
N ALA A 125 4.86 -11.68 -0.67
CA ALA A 125 3.72 -12.57 -0.59
C ALA A 125 2.96 -12.38 0.73
N LEU A 126 1.67 -12.00 0.65
CA LEU A 126 0.80 -11.88 1.81
C LEU A 126 0.41 -13.27 2.33
N GLN A 127 0.71 -13.53 3.60
CA GLN A 127 0.39 -14.80 4.25
C GLN A 127 -1.06 -14.82 4.74
N VAL A 128 -1.69 -16.00 4.70
CA VAL A 128 -3.08 -16.21 5.15
C VAL A 128 -3.26 -15.81 6.63
N ASP A 129 -2.31 -16.18 7.48
CA ASP A 129 -2.37 -15.84 8.90
C ASP A 129 -2.35 -14.32 9.14
N THR A 130 -1.56 -13.58 8.36
CA THR A 130 -1.53 -12.11 8.42
C THR A 130 -2.86 -11.51 7.96
N GLN A 131 -3.46 -12.06 6.88
CA GLN A 131 -4.79 -11.65 6.41
C GLN A 131 -5.84 -11.88 7.50
N GLN A 132 -5.85 -13.04 8.14
CA GLN A 132 -6.80 -13.36 9.21
C GLN A 132 -6.64 -12.43 10.42
N GLN A 133 -5.40 -12.10 10.79
CA GLN A 133 -5.14 -11.14 11.86
C GLN A 133 -5.67 -9.74 11.54
N VAL A 134 -5.60 -9.28 10.30
CA VAL A 134 -6.22 -8.01 9.90
C VAL A 134 -7.73 -8.04 10.15
N PHE A 135 -8.43 -9.09 9.71
CA PHE A 135 -9.87 -9.19 9.88
C PHE A 135 -10.27 -9.27 11.36
N ALA A 136 -9.49 -9.97 12.18
CA ALA A 136 -9.74 -10.09 13.61
C ALA A 136 -9.50 -8.79 14.39
N ARG A 137 -8.39 -8.07 14.10
CA ARG A 137 -7.95 -6.90 14.87
C ARG A 137 -8.46 -5.57 14.32
N LEU A 138 -8.70 -5.49 13.01
CA LEU A 138 -9.09 -4.28 12.30
C LEU A 138 -10.35 -4.53 11.43
N PRO A 139 -11.47 -4.94 12.03
CA PRO A 139 -12.65 -5.39 11.27
C PRO A 139 -13.30 -4.29 10.40
N GLY A 140 -12.98 -3.02 10.66
CA GLY A 140 -13.41 -1.89 9.83
C GLY A 140 -12.58 -1.69 8.56
N ALA A 141 -11.42 -2.32 8.47
CA ALA A 141 -10.50 -2.14 7.35
C ALA A 141 -10.69 -3.22 6.26
N ARG A 142 -10.72 -2.77 5.01
CA ARG A 142 -10.61 -3.67 3.85
C ARG A 142 -9.14 -3.88 3.53
N LEU A 143 -8.76 -5.13 3.31
CA LEU A 143 -7.41 -5.52 2.94
C LEU A 143 -7.35 -5.83 1.45
N TYR A 144 -6.33 -5.28 0.79
CA TYR A 144 -6.07 -5.47 -0.63
C TYR A 144 -4.64 -5.98 -0.83
N ASN A 145 -4.47 -7.04 -1.61
CA ASN A 145 -3.18 -7.59 -1.99
C ASN A 145 -2.89 -7.23 -3.43
N LEU A 146 -1.82 -6.48 -3.67
CA LEU A 146 -1.40 -6.02 -4.98
C LEU A 146 -0.02 -6.60 -5.31
N TYR A 147 0.25 -6.76 -6.60
CA TYR A 147 1.53 -7.25 -7.08
C TYR A 147 1.95 -6.51 -8.35
N GLY A 148 3.22 -6.16 -8.43
CA GLY A 148 3.87 -5.62 -9.61
C GLY A 148 5.37 -5.42 -9.42
N PRO A 149 6.17 -5.60 -10.48
CA PRO A 149 7.57 -5.16 -10.46
C PRO A 149 7.66 -3.66 -10.71
N THR A 150 8.74 -3.04 -10.25
CA THR A 150 8.99 -1.58 -10.42
C THR A 150 8.95 -1.14 -11.88
N GLU A 151 9.33 -1.99 -12.82
CA GLU A 151 9.30 -1.75 -14.25
C GLU A 151 7.88 -1.63 -14.83
N ALA A 152 6.88 -2.08 -14.10
CA ALA A 152 5.48 -2.10 -14.54
C ALA A 152 4.59 -1.06 -13.83
N ALA A 153 5.19 0.04 -13.36
CA ALA A 153 4.49 1.17 -12.74
C ALA A 153 3.69 0.77 -11.47
N ILE A 154 4.40 0.31 -10.47
CA ILE A 154 3.97 0.01 -9.09
C ILE A 154 3.31 -1.37 -8.99
N ASP A 155 2.06 -1.51 -9.41
CA ASP A 155 1.33 -2.79 -9.32
C ASP A 155 0.52 -3.04 -10.59
N VAL A 156 0.45 -4.30 -11.01
CA VAL A 156 -0.22 -4.75 -12.22
C VAL A 156 -1.36 -5.73 -11.96
N THR A 157 -1.43 -6.33 -10.76
CA THR A 157 -2.55 -7.15 -10.34
C THR A 157 -3.07 -6.72 -8.98
N HIS A 158 -4.31 -7.09 -8.69
CA HIS A 158 -4.96 -6.79 -7.42
C HIS A 158 -5.91 -7.90 -6.99
N TRP A 159 -6.03 -8.06 -5.68
CA TRP A 159 -6.97 -8.94 -5.03
C TRP A 159 -7.61 -8.23 -3.84
N THR A 160 -8.94 -8.28 -3.74
CA THR A 160 -9.64 -7.87 -2.53
C THR A 160 -9.72 -9.07 -1.59
N CYS A 161 -9.01 -9.01 -0.49
CA CYS A 161 -8.97 -10.07 0.49
C CYS A 161 -10.36 -10.27 1.14
N ARG A 162 -10.70 -11.52 1.43
CA ARG A 162 -11.98 -11.91 2.04
C ARG A 162 -11.75 -12.86 3.20
N GLU A 163 -12.66 -12.86 4.14
CA GLU A 163 -12.66 -13.78 5.28
C GLU A 163 -13.11 -15.18 4.83
N GLU A 164 -12.31 -15.82 4.00
CA GLU A 164 -12.56 -17.17 3.49
C GLU A 164 -11.43 -18.10 3.95
N GLN A 165 -11.76 -19.39 4.15
CA GLN A 165 -10.74 -20.41 4.41
C GLN A 165 -9.99 -20.72 3.11
N ALA A 166 -8.91 -20.01 2.87
CA ALA A 166 -8.02 -20.22 1.74
C ALA A 166 -6.64 -20.70 2.24
N HIS A 167 -5.96 -21.51 1.44
CA HIS A 167 -4.61 -21.95 1.75
C HIS A 167 -3.54 -20.94 1.32
N THR A 168 -3.90 -20.01 0.44
CA THR A 168 -3.00 -18.97 -0.08
C THR A 168 -3.78 -17.70 -0.36
N VAL A 169 -3.12 -16.55 -0.27
CA VAL A 169 -3.70 -15.27 -0.71
C VAL A 169 -3.32 -15.05 -2.18
N PRO A 170 -4.30 -14.95 -3.09
CA PRO A 170 -4.00 -14.72 -4.51
C PRO A 170 -3.34 -13.36 -4.77
N ILE A 171 -2.56 -13.26 -5.86
CA ILE A 171 -2.16 -11.97 -6.42
C ILE A 171 -3.30 -11.31 -7.23
N GLY A 172 -4.36 -12.08 -7.50
CA GLY A 172 -5.60 -11.61 -8.09
C GLY A 172 -5.59 -11.49 -9.61
N GLN A 173 -6.27 -10.47 -10.09
CA GLN A 173 -6.50 -10.23 -11.51
C GLN A 173 -5.80 -8.95 -11.98
N PRO A 174 -5.52 -8.80 -13.29
CA PRO A 174 -4.91 -7.59 -13.84
C PRO A 174 -5.72 -6.32 -13.54
N ILE A 175 -5.01 -5.22 -13.34
CA ILE A 175 -5.63 -3.89 -13.34
C ILE A 175 -6.06 -3.50 -14.76
N ALA A 176 -6.85 -2.42 -14.89
CA ALA A 176 -7.33 -1.99 -16.18
C ALA A 176 -6.18 -1.62 -17.16
N ASN A 177 -6.43 -1.84 -18.47
CA ASN A 177 -5.55 -1.45 -19.59
C ASN A 177 -4.14 -2.08 -19.56
N LEU A 178 -4.01 -3.30 -19.04
CA LEU A 178 -2.84 -4.14 -19.24
C LEU A 178 -3.04 -5.03 -20.45
N SER A 179 -2.03 -5.13 -21.30
CA SER A 179 -1.97 -5.99 -22.49
C SER A 179 -0.83 -6.98 -22.40
#